data_dc5e55724365fc8a4b66cd33e1ac6431
#
_entry.id   dc5e55724365fc8a4b66cd33e1ac6431
#
_cell.length_a   1.000
_cell.length_b   1.000
_cell.length_c   1.000
_cell.angle_alpha   90.00
_cell.angle_beta   90.00
_cell.angle_gamma   90.00
#
_symmetry.space_group_name_H-M   'P 1'
#
loop_
_entity.id
_entity.type
_entity.pdbx_description
1 polymer ?
#
loop_
_entity_poly.entity_id
_entity_poly.type
_entity_poly.pdbx_seq_one_letter_code
_entity_poly.pdbx_strand_id
1 'polypeptide(L)'
;MSYNKNNIFAKILRKEIPCKKIFENDHVLSFHDINPQKKVHALVIPKGDYLNLDDFNNRASDKEIVALSKAITEVSKILGISFDTGKGYRALTNLDEHGGQEVPHLHFHLFGGEKVGKMVE
;
A
#
# COMPACT_ATOMS: atom_id res chain seq x y z
N MET A 1 -5.68 9.18 -18.15
CA MET A 1 -6.58 9.74 -17.15
C MET A 1 -5.81 10.62 -16.19
N SER A 2 -6.43 11.70 -15.76
CA SER A 2 -5.77 12.59 -14.81
C SER A 2 -6.00 12.12 -13.38
N TYR A 3 -5.00 12.38 -12.54
CA TYR A 3 -5.05 12.05 -11.12
C TYR A 3 -6.06 12.94 -10.39
N ASN A 4 -6.98 12.34 -9.64
CA ASN A 4 -7.95 13.08 -8.83
C ASN A 4 -7.39 13.33 -7.43
N LYS A 5 -7.06 14.57 -7.15
CA LYS A 5 -6.47 14.99 -5.87
C LYS A 5 -7.47 14.94 -4.70
N ASN A 6 -8.72 14.64 -4.96
CA ASN A 6 -9.75 14.50 -3.93
C ASN A 6 -9.91 13.06 -3.45
N ASN A 7 -9.08 12.12 -3.91
CA ASN A 7 -9.14 10.76 -3.39
C ASN A 7 -8.67 10.72 -1.93
N ILE A 8 -9.14 9.72 -1.20
CA ILE A 8 -8.91 9.63 0.24
C ILE A 8 -7.44 9.54 0.62
N PHE A 9 -6.61 8.85 -0.19
CA PHE A 9 -5.18 8.71 0.13
C PHE A 9 -4.43 10.01 -0.09
N ALA A 10 -4.79 10.79 -1.12
CA ALA A 10 -4.22 12.12 -1.29
C ALA A 10 -4.55 13.02 -0.10
N LYS A 11 -5.76 12.91 0.42
CA LYS A 11 -6.18 13.67 1.62
C LYS A 11 -5.42 13.23 2.86
N ILE A 12 -5.15 11.94 3.02
CA ILE A 12 -4.32 11.41 4.12
C ILE A 12 -2.90 11.97 3.99
N LEU A 13 -2.32 11.97 2.79
CA LEU A 13 -0.99 12.51 2.56
C LEU A 13 -0.89 13.99 2.88
N ARG A 14 -1.95 14.77 2.63
CA ARG A 14 -2.02 16.19 3.00
C ARG A 14 -2.40 16.43 4.46
N LYS A 15 -2.60 15.36 5.23
CA LYS A 15 -3.00 15.41 6.66
C LYS A 15 -4.39 16.03 6.88
N GLU A 16 -5.25 16.00 5.87
CA GLU A 16 -6.65 16.40 5.98
C GLU A 16 -7.51 15.33 6.62
N ILE A 17 -7.10 14.06 6.49
CA ILE A 17 -7.75 12.91 7.10
C ILE A 17 -6.70 12.16 7.91
N PRO A 18 -6.99 11.79 9.17
CA PRO A 18 -6.03 11.05 9.99
C PRO A 18 -5.90 9.59 9.54
N CYS A 19 -4.76 8.99 9.85
CA CYS A 19 -4.53 7.56 9.65
C CYS A 19 -3.72 6.99 10.82
N LYS A 20 -3.78 5.68 10.99
CA LYS A 20 -2.93 4.97 11.96
C LYS A 20 -1.63 4.60 11.28
N LYS A 21 -0.66 5.49 11.31
CA LYS A 21 0.61 5.35 10.61
C LYS A 21 1.43 4.19 11.16
N ILE A 22 2.05 3.42 10.25
CA ILE A 22 2.98 2.35 10.56
C ILE A 22 4.41 2.76 10.22
N PHE A 23 4.61 3.40 9.08
CA PHE A 23 5.92 3.72 8.54
C PHE A 23 5.83 4.92 7.59
N GLU A 24 6.86 5.73 7.56
CA GLU A 24 6.93 6.86 6.65
C GLU A 24 8.39 7.21 6.36
N ASN A 25 8.68 7.53 5.09
CA ASN A 25 9.93 8.17 4.69
C ASN A 25 9.63 9.23 3.61
N ASP A 26 10.65 9.71 2.91
CA ASP A 26 10.46 10.77 1.92
C ASP A 26 9.55 10.37 0.76
N HIS A 27 9.43 9.08 0.46
CA HIS A 27 8.73 8.58 -0.74
C HIS A 27 7.50 7.74 -0.45
N VAL A 28 7.33 7.26 0.77
CA VAL A 28 6.33 6.23 1.10
C VAL A 28 5.64 6.54 2.41
N LEU A 29 4.35 6.24 2.47
CA LEU A 29 3.56 6.22 3.71
C LEU A 29 2.87 4.87 3.83
N SER A 30 2.87 4.31 5.04
CA SER A 30 2.13 3.09 5.35
C SER A 30 1.27 3.29 6.58
N PHE A 31 0.06 2.74 6.55
CA PHE A 31 -0.91 2.85 7.63
C PHE A 31 -1.84 1.64 7.66
N HIS A 32 -2.51 1.44 8.79
CA HIS A 32 -3.49 0.36 8.91
C HIS A 32 -4.75 0.67 8.11
N ASP A 33 -5.29 -0.35 7.42
CA ASP A 33 -6.58 -0.21 6.75
C ASP A 33 -7.66 -0.01 7.80
N ILE A 34 -8.56 0.94 7.56
CA ILE A 34 -9.65 1.27 8.49
C ILE A 34 -10.69 0.15 8.57
N ASN A 35 -10.79 -0.66 7.52
CA ASN A 35 -11.70 -1.81 7.45
C ASN A 35 -10.88 -3.08 7.22
N PRO A 36 -10.14 -3.56 8.24
CA PRO A 36 -9.23 -4.69 8.05
C PRO A 36 -10.00 -5.97 7.71
N GLN A 37 -9.52 -6.68 6.68
CA GLN A 37 -10.12 -7.92 6.21
C GLN A 37 -9.40 -9.16 6.76
N LYS A 38 -8.26 -8.97 7.40
CA LYS A 38 -7.48 -9.99 8.09
C LYS A 38 -6.94 -9.40 9.38
N LYS A 39 -6.38 -10.24 10.25
CA LYS A 39 -5.80 -9.78 11.53
C LYS A 39 -4.81 -8.64 11.33
N VAL A 40 -3.97 -8.75 10.30
CA VAL A 40 -3.09 -7.67 9.88
C VAL A 40 -3.50 -7.28 8.47
N HIS A 41 -3.85 -6.02 8.29
CA HIS A 41 -4.20 -5.46 6.99
C HIS A 41 -3.64 -4.04 6.92
N ALA A 42 -2.51 -3.90 6.25
CA ALA A 42 -1.83 -2.62 6.09
C ALA A 42 -1.87 -2.17 4.63
N LEU A 43 -1.73 -0.87 4.44
CA LEU A 43 -1.60 -0.25 3.13
C LEU A 43 -0.22 0.39 3.03
N VAL A 44 0.40 0.29 1.85
CA VAL A 44 1.67 0.94 1.54
C VAL A 44 1.45 1.75 0.28
N ILE A 45 1.68 3.06 0.36
CA ILE A 45 1.42 3.96 -0.77
C ILE A 45 2.64 4.84 -1.05
N PRO A 46 2.87 5.19 -2.33
CA PRO A 46 3.85 6.23 -2.66
C PRO A 46 3.27 7.61 -2.32
N LYS A 47 4.13 8.57 -2.03
CA LYS A 47 3.70 9.95 -1.73
C LYS A 47 3.35 10.74 -2.98
N GLY A 48 3.92 10.38 -4.15
CA GLY A 48 3.60 11.04 -5.41
C GLY A 48 2.21 10.70 -5.93
N ASP A 49 1.73 11.50 -6.86
CA ASP A 49 0.40 11.39 -7.45
C ASP A 49 0.39 10.32 -8.54
N TYR A 50 0.38 9.06 -8.16
CA TYR A 50 0.36 7.92 -9.09
C TYR A 50 -0.97 7.17 -8.99
N LEU A 51 -1.58 6.90 -10.15
CA LEU A 51 -2.88 6.25 -10.23
C LEU A 51 -2.83 4.77 -9.85
N ASN A 52 -1.82 4.08 -10.34
CA ASN A 52 -1.70 2.62 -10.25
C ASN A 52 -0.26 2.20 -10.52
N LEU A 53 -0.01 0.88 -10.47
CA LEU A 53 1.34 0.35 -10.66
C LEU A 53 1.95 0.68 -12.02
N ASP A 54 1.14 0.62 -13.09
CA ASP A 54 1.62 0.93 -14.44
C ASP A 54 2.03 2.39 -14.56
N ASP A 55 1.19 3.29 -14.05
CA ASP A 55 1.48 4.72 -14.02
C ASP A 55 2.75 5.02 -13.22
N PHE A 56 2.87 4.40 -12.06
CA PHE A 56 4.03 4.54 -11.18
C PHE A 56 5.31 4.08 -11.88
N ASN A 57 5.31 2.89 -12.44
CA ASN A 57 6.49 2.35 -13.12
C ASN A 57 6.87 3.14 -14.38
N ASN A 58 5.91 3.80 -15.02
CA ASN A 58 6.18 4.61 -16.20
C ASN A 58 6.72 6.01 -15.88
N ARG A 59 6.36 6.59 -14.75
CA ARG A 59 6.66 7.99 -14.43
C ARG A 59 7.56 8.22 -13.23
N ALA A 60 7.56 7.31 -12.27
CA ALA A 60 8.33 7.49 -11.05
C ALA A 60 9.84 7.36 -11.30
N SER A 61 10.63 7.98 -10.44
CA SER A 61 12.08 7.82 -10.45
C SER A 61 12.47 6.44 -9.91
N ASP A 62 13.69 6.01 -10.23
CA ASP A 62 14.21 4.76 -9.69
C ASP A 62 14.23 4.77 -8.15
N LYS A 63 14.54 5.91 -7.54
CA LYS A 63 14.52 6.06 -6.08
C LYS A 63 13.13 5.81 -5.51
N GLU A 64 12.10 6.33 -6.14
CA GLU A 64 10.72 6.11 -5.70
C GLU A 64 10.31 4.66 -5.81
N ILE A 65 10.67 4.02 -6.93
CA ILE A 65 10.35 2.60 -7.18
C ILE A 65 11.04 1.71 -6.15
N VAL A 66 12.32 1.93 -5.92
CA VAL A 66 13.09 1.17 -4.93
C VAL A 66 12.53 1.41 -3.52
N ALA A 67 12.19 2.66 -3.19
CA ALA A 67 11.65 3.00 -1.88
C ALA A 67 10.33 2.27 -1.61
N LEU A 68 9.42 2.22 -2.58
CA LEU A 68 8.15 1.53 -2.42
C LEU A 68 8.37 0.02 -2.22
N SER A 69 9.20 -0.58 -3.05
CA SER A 69 9.49 -2.02 -2.95
C SER A 69 10.10 -2.38 -1.59
N LYS A 70 11.08 -1.63 -1.12
CA LYS A 70 11.71 -1.87 0.18
C LYS A 70 10.78 -1.60 1.35
N ALA A 71 9.89 -0.62 1.23
CA ALA A 71 8.93 -0.30 2.28
C ALA A 71 7.99 -1.46 2.59
N ILE A 72 7.61 -2.24 1.60
CA ILE A 72 6.76 -3.41 1.80
C ILE A 72 7.42 -4.36 2.82
N THR A 73 8.69 -4.65 2.65
CA THR A 73 9.45 -5.50 3.58
C THR A 73 9.60 -4.83 4.95
N GLU A 74 9.94 -3.54 4.99
CA GLU A 74 10.09 -2.83 6.27
C GLU A 74 8.78 -2.83 7.08
N VAL A 75 7.66 -2.57 6.43
CA VAL A 75 6.34 -2.60 7.07
C VAL A 75 6.03 -4.00 7.60
N SER A 76 6.33 -5.03 6.81
CA SER A 76 6.08 -6.41 7.24
C SER A 76 6.90 -6.77 8.48
N LYS A 77 8.11 -6.26 8.60
CA LYS A 77 8.96 -6.47 9.79
C LYS A 77 8.37 -5.76 11.01
N ILE A 78 7.95 -4.51 10.84
CA ILE A 78 7.33 -3.73 11.93
C ILE A 78 6.10 -4.45 12.47
N LEU A 79 5.30 -5.03 11.56
CA LEU A 79 4.06 -5.72 11.92
C LEU A 79 4.26 -7.17 12.40
N GLY A 80 5.49 -7.68 12.37
CA GLY A 80 5.80 -9.03 12.81
C GLY A 80 5.27 -10.13 11.88
N ILE A 81 5.13 -9.87 10.60
CA ILE A 81 4.60 -10.82 9.62
C ILE A 81 5.60 -11.18 8.52
N SER A 82 6.83 -10.68 8.59
CA SER A 82 7.85 -10.96 7.58
C SER A 82 8.32 -12.41 7.64
N PHE A 83 9.15 -12.79 6.68
CA PHE A 83 9.78 -14.11 6.66
C PHE A 83 10.56 -14.39 7.95
N ASP A 84 11.27 -13.37 8.46
CA ASP A 84 12.12 -13.50 9.66
C ASP A 84 11.35 -13.32 10.95
N THR A 85 10.33 -12.46 10.98
CA THR A 85 9.65 -12.08 12.22
C THR A 85 8.31 -12.77 12.43
N GLY A 86 7.81 -13.47 11.41
CA GLY A 86 6.50 -14.12 11.46
C GLY A 86 6.43 -15.28 10.48
N LYS A 87 5.24 -15.48 9.90
CA LYS A 87 4.99 -16.60 8.99
C LYS A 87 4.70 -16.16 7.56
N GLY A 88 5.01 -14.92 7.23
CA GLY A 88 4.80 -14.41 5.88
C GLY A 88 3.48 -13.67 5.72
N TYR A 89 3.30 -13.11 4.53
CA TYR A 89 2.16 -12.27 4.22
C TYR A 89 1.85 -12.35 2.73
N ARG A 90 0.70 -11.82 2.36
CA ARG A 90 0.35 -11.62 0.96
C ARG A 90 0.39 -10.11 0.68
N ALA A 91 1.12 -9.74 -0.37
CA ALA A 91 1.16 -8.37 -0.86
C ALA A 91 0.49 -8.34 -2.23
N LEU A 92 -0.44 -7.41 -2.43
CA LEU A 92 -1.09 -7.27 -3.72
C LEU A 92 -1.48 -5.82 -3.99
N THR A 93 -1.61 -5.49 -5.26
CA THR A 93 -2.20 -4.23 -5.68
C THR A 93 -3.30 -4.52 -6.71
N ASN A 94 -4.36 -3.73 -6.65
CA ASN A 94 -5.45 -3.80 -7.62
C ASN A 94 -5.27 -2.69 -8.64
N LEU A 95 -5.42 -3.02 -9.91
CA LEU A 95 -5.25 -2.06 -10.99
C LEU A 95 -6.51 -2.03 -11.85
N ASP A 96 -7.13 -0.86 -11.92
CA ASP A 96 -8.26 -0.54 -12.77
C ASP A 96 -9.50 -1.42 -12.50
N GLU A 97 -10.43 -1.44 -13.42
CA GLU A 97 -11.76 -2.06 -13.27
C GLU A 97 -11.68 -3.57 -13.03
N HIS A 98 -10.94 -4.29 -13.88
CA HIS A 98 -10.84 -5.75 -13.75
C HIS A 98 -10.04 -6.16 -12.53
N GLY A 99 -9.14 -5.32 -12.04
CA GLY A 99 -8.39 -5.55 -10.81
C GLY A 99 -9.13 -5.15 -9.55
N GLY A 100 -10.26 -4.46 -9.69
CA GLY A 100 -11.06 -4.03 -8.55
C GLY A 100 -10.49 -2.86 -7.77
N GLN A 101 -9.79 -1.96 -8.44
CA GLN A 101 -9.20 -0.79 -7.77
C GLN A 101 -10.30 0.19 -7.35
N GLU A 102 -10.42 0.44 -6.04
CA GLU A 102 -11.44 1.33 -5.51
C GLU A 102 -10.95 2.76 -5.34
N VAL A 103 -9.72 2.94 -4.85
CA VAL A 103 -9.12 4.28 -4.65
C VAL A 103 -8.13 4.56 -5.77
N PRO A 104 -8.28 5.67 -6.51
CA PRO A 104 -7.41 5.99 -7.65
C PRO A 104 -6.08 6.64 -7.23
N HIS A 105 -5.38 5.98 -6.35
CA HIS A 105 -4.02 6.26 -5.90
C HIS A 105 -3.36 4.92 -5.64
N LEU A 106 -2.20 4.67 -6.24
CA LEU A 106 -1.50 3.38 -6.09
C LEU A 106 -1.38 2.99 -4.62
N HIS A 107 -1.77 1.76 -4.31
CA HIS A 107 -1.57 1.20 -2.99
C HIS A 107 -1.40 -0.31 -3.06
N PHE A 108 -0.53 -0.80 -2.19
CA PHE A 108 -0.36 -2.22 -1.96
C PHE A 108 -1.06 -2.58 -0.66
N HIS A 109 -1.81 -3.68 -0.68
CA HIS A 109 -2.35 -4.30 0.54
C HIS A 109 -1.35 -5.31 1.06
N LEU A 110 -1.17 -5.35 2.38
CA LEU A 110 -0.42 -6.39 3.07
C LEU A 110 -1.37 -7.11 4.02
N PHE A 111 -1.57 -8.40 3.78
CA PHE A 111 -2.42 -9.24 4.62
C PHE A 111 -1.57 -10.28 5.34
N GLY A 112 -1.75 -10.40 6.64
CA GLY A 112 -1.00 -11.36 7.43
C GLY A 112 -1.60 -11.61 8.80
N GLY A 113 -0.80 -12.19 9.69
CA GLY A 113 -1.24 -12.52 11.05
C GLY A 113 -2.09 -13.78 11.12
N GLU A 114 -2.45 -14.32 9.98
CA GLU A 114 -3.25 -15.55 9.82
C GLU A 114 -3.14 -16.02 8.38
N LYS A 115 -3.62 -17.22 8.08
CA LYS A 115 -3.68 -17.70 6.69
C LYS A 115 -4.66 -16.82 5.91
N VAL A 116 -4.21 -16.34 4.77
CA VAL A 116 -5.00 -15.38 3.96
C VAL A 116 -6.09 -16.08 3.15
N GLY A 117 -5.94 -17.38 2.88
CA GLY A 117 -6.92 -18.13 2.13
C GLY A 117 -6.56 -18.26 0.65
N LYS A 118 -7.57 -18.45 -0.19
CA LYS A 118 -7.38 -18.66 -1.63
C LYS A 118 -6.74 -17.42 -2.28
N MET A 119 -5.97 -17.66 -3.33
CA MET A 119 -5.34 -16.58 -4.08
C MET A 119 -6.39 -15.68 -4.74
N VAL A 120 -7.42 -16.28 -5.32
CA VAL A 120 -8.55 -15.56 -5.94
C VAL A 120 -9.84 -16.27 -5.55
N GLU A 121 -10.90 -15.50 -5.36
CA GLU A 121 -12.24 -16.04 -5.08
C GLU A 121 -13.09 -16.13 -6.34
#